data_de2217bd83410f1b0d6ab51600706c27
#
_entry.id   de2217bd83410f1b0d6ab51600706c27
#
_cell.length_a   1.000
_cell.length_b   1.000
_cell.length_c   1.000
_cell.angle_alpha   90.00
_cell.angle_beta   90.00
_cell.angle_gamma   90.00
#
_symmetry.space_group_name_H-M   'P 1'
#
loop_
_entity.id
_entity.type
_entity.pdbx_description
1 polymer ?
#
loop_
_entity_poly.entity_id
_entity_poly.type
_entity_poly.pdbx_seq_one_letter_code
_entity_poly.pdbx_strand_id
1 'polypeptide(L)'
;MKNADYWRGRFSILEDSAHQEAQQTIQDMEELYLDAQRSVQKEIESWYTRFAVNNQISLTDARKWLTAGQLEEFHWSVEQYIKIGEQAGLDAAWLKKLENASTRFHISRLEAVQTGIQQQLELLYGNQVDSLDALLKKVVGNGYTHTAFEVQKGVGLGWDITGLNQKKLETLLSKPWTTDGRTFRDRCWLNKNDLVGSVSKSLTQGLLRGDSPAKITTAIQAGRLVNTETTYFNAVATKECYKDLDVEMVEIIETLDSHTCSICGGLDGKVIPISQYEPGVTVPPFHPNCRGTTAPAIDPKYA
;
A
#
# COMPACT_ATOMS: atom_id res chain seq x y z
N MET A 1 28.19 4.56 -29.61
CA MET A 1 26.94 4.18 -28.93
C MET A 1 27.22 3.07 -27.95
N LYS A 2 26.56 3.02 -26.81
CA LYS A 2 26.70 1.96 -25.80
C LYS A 2 25.95 0.71 -26.30
N ASN A 3 26.45 -0.49 -25.90
CA ASN A 3 25.84 -1.77 -26.26
C ASN A 3 24.66 -2.14 -25.35
N ALA A 4 23.92 -3.20 -25.68
CA ALA A 4 22.77 -3.67 -24.92
C ALA A 4 23.14 -3.97 -23.45
N ASP A 5 24.27 -4.62 -23.18
CA ASP A 5 24.71 -4.94 -21.80
C ASP A 5 24.90 -3.69 -20.94
N TYR A 6 25.40 -2.60 -21.52
CA TYR A 6 25.51 -1.33 -20.82
C TYR A 6 24.13 -0.83 -20.38
N TRP A 7 23.16 -0.83 -21.29
CA TRP A 7 21.82 -0.36 -21.01
C TRP A 7 21.10 -1.25 -19.98
N ARG A 8 21.18 -2.57 -20.15
CA ARG A 8 20.65 -3.54 -19.18
C ARG A 8 21.21 -3.27 -17.78
N GLY A 9 22.54 -3.16 -17.64
CA GLY A 9 23.16 -2.91 -16.34
C GLY A 9 22.75 -1.59 -15.71
N ARG A 10 22.62 -0.52 -16.49
CA ARG A 10 22.22 0.79 -15.97
C ARG A 10 20.75 0.82 -15.51
N PHE A 11 19.85 0.25 -16.30
CA PHE A 11 18.42 0.27 -15.97
C PHE A 11 18.06 -0.72 -14.87
N SER A 12 18.76 -1.85 -14.73
CA SER A 12 18.66 -2.71 -13.55
C SER A 12 19.02 -1.97 -12.26
N ILE A 13 20.09 -1.16 -12.27
CA ILE A 13 20.48 -0.35 -11.11
C ILE A 13 19.40 0.70 -10.77
N LEU A 14 18.74 1.31 -11.76
CA LEU A 14 17.65 2.26 -11.51
C LEU A 14 16.44 1.58 -10.87
N GLU A 15 16.06 0.39 -11.34
CA GLU A 15 14.99 -0.40 -10.77
C GLU A 15 15.32 -0.84 -9.33
N ASP A 16 16.54 -1.34 -9.10
CA ASP A 16 17.00 -1.68 -7.75
C ASP A 16 16.94 -0.49 -6.80
N SER A 17 17.31 0.71 -7.27
CA SER A 17 17.21 1.94 -6.48
C SER A 17 15.76 2.29 -6.13
N ALA A 18 14.81 2.16 -7.07
CA ALA A 18 13.38 2.37 -6.80
C ALA A 18 12.85 1.36 -5.77
N HIS A 19 13.28 0.09 -5.87
CA HIS A 19 12.93 -0.93 -4.88
C HIS A 19 13.56 -0.69 -3.51
N GLN A 20 14.78 -0.14 -3.42
CA GLN A 20 15.38 0.26 -2.15
C GLN A 20 14.60 1.40 -1.47
N GLU A 21 14.12 2.38 -2.24
CA GLU A 21 13.23 3.42 -1.72
C GLU A 21 11.90 2.82 -1.22
N ALA A 22 11.34 1.87 -1.95
CA ALA A 22 10.14 1.15 -1.54
C ALA A 22 10.35 0.33 -0.26
N GLN A 23 11.53 -0.27 -0.07
CA GLN A 23 11.84 -1.10 1.09
C GLN A 23 11.76 -0.33 2.41
N GLN A 24 12.22 0.93 2.44
CA GLN A 24 12.08 1.77 3.63
C GLN A 24 10.61 2.04 3.93
N THR A 25 9.81 2.37 2.92
CA THR A 25 8.36 2.58 3.10
C THR A 25 7.64 1.31 3.55
N ILE A 26 8.08 0.13 3.09
CA ILE A 26 7.55 -1.16 3.57
C ILE A 26 7.83 -1.34 5.06
N GLN A 27 9.07 -1.09 5.50
CA GLN A 27 9.44 -1.18 6.93
C GLN A 27 8.63 -0.19 7.79
N ASP A 28 8.51 1.05 7.35
CA ASP A 28 7.70 2.06 8.04
C ASP A 28 6.23 1.64 8.13
N MET A 29 5.69 1.03 7.06
CA MET A 29 4.34 0.46 7.07
C MET A 29 4.21 -0.74 8.01
N GLU A 30 5.18 -1.64 8.05
CA GLU A 30 5.18 -2.76 9.00
C GLU A 30 5.12 -2.27 10.44
N GLU A 31 5.86 -1.20 10.78
CA GLU A 31 5.79 -0.55 12.08
C GLU A 31 4.40 0.02 12.36
N LEU A 32 3.79 0.71 11.40
CA LEU A 32 2.41 1.22 11.53
C LEU A 32 1.39 0.09 11.79
N TYR A 33 1.53 -1.05 11.12
CA TYR A 33 0.67 -2.21 11.35
C TYR A 33 0.88 -2.82 12.74
N LEU A 34 2.13 -2.91 13.21
CA LEU A 34 2.44 -3.37 14.57
C LEU A 34 1.89 -2.41 15.64
N ASP A 35 1.96 -1.10 15.42
CA ASP A 35 1.41 -0.11 16.34
C ASP A 35 -0.12 -0.16 16.37
N ALA A 36 -0.77 -0.31 15.23
CA ALA A 36 -2.21 -0.51 15.16
C ALA A 36 -2.61 -1.80 15.88
N GLN A 37 -1.88 -2.91 15.68
CA GLN A 37 -2.10 -4.15 16.39
C GLN A 37 -2.00 -3.99 17.92
N ARG A 38 -0.95 -3.30 18.40
CA ARG A 38 -0.78 -3.00 19.84
C ARG A 38 -1.91 -2.13 20.37
N SER A 39 -2.34 -1.12 19.60
CA SER A 39 -3.44 -0.23 19.98
C SER A 39 -4.76 -0.98 20.10
N VAL A 40 -5.06 -1.86 19.15
CA VAL A 40 -6.24 -2.74 19.18
C VAL A 40 -6.18 -3.70 20.37
N GLN A 41 -5.01 -4.28 20.66
CA GLN A 41 -4.82 -5.15 21.82
C GLN A 41 -5.11 -4.42 23.14
N LYS A 42 -4.58 -3.19 23.29
CA LYS A 42 -4.85 -2.35 24.45
C LYS A 42 -6.33 -2.01 24.62
N GLU A 43 -7.04 -1.75 23.52
CA GLU A 43 -8.48 -1.48 23.55
C GLU A 43 -9.25 -2.70 24.09
N ILE A 44 -8.94 -3.89 23.59
CA ILE A 44 -9.55 -5.14 24.04
C ILE A 44 -9.21 -5.42 25.51
N GLU A 45 -7.95 -5.24 25.93
CA GLU A 45 -7.51 -5.44 27.31
C GLU A 45 -8.16 -4.45 28.27
N SER A 46 -8.25 -3.19 27.88
CA SER A 46 -8.93 -2.16 28.67
C SER A 46 -10.39 -2.52 28.90
N TRP A 47 -11.03 -3.07 27.87
CA TRP A 47 -12.42 -3.52 27.99
C TRP A 47 -12.56 -4.72 28.95
N TYR A 48 -11.70 -5.74 28.85
CA TYR A 48 -11.69 -6.86 29.78
C TYR A 48 -11.43 -6.41 31.23
N THR A 49 -10.50 -5.47 31.42
CA THR A 49 -10.16 -4.92 32.73
C THR A 49 -11.36 -4.20 33.36
N ARG A 50 -12.05 -3.35 32.60
CA ARG A 50 -13.26 -2.66 33.07
C ARG A 50 -14.37 -3.64 33.41
N PHE A 51 -14.56 -4.68 32.60
CA PHE A 51 -15.53 -5.72 32.86
C PHE A 51 -15.20 -6.51 34.14
N ALA A 52 -13.94 -6.89 34.34
CA ALA A 52 -13.48 -7.58 35.53
C ALA A 52 -13.72 -6.75 36.80
N VAL A 53 -13.36 -5.45 36.77
CA VAL A 53 -13.55 -4.53 37.90
C VAL A 53 -15.03 -4.34 38.24
N ASN A 54 -15.86 -4.09 37.25
CA ASN A 54 -17.30 -3.85 37.44
C ASN A 54 -18.03 -5.08 37.99
N ASN A 55 -17.56 -6.29 37.70
CA ASN A 55 -18.17 -7.53 38.16
C ASN A 55 -17.42 -8.17 39.34
N GLN A 56 -16.34 -7.54 39.85
CA GLN A 56 -15.52 -8.05 40.95
C GLN A 56 -14.97 -9.47 40.71
N ILE A 57 -14.56 -9.74 39.47
CA ILE A 57 -14.02 -11.04 39.05
C ILE A 57 -12.57 -10.89 38.55
N SER A 58 -11.85 -11.99 38.42
CA SER A 58 -10.51 -12.00 37.85
C SER A 58 -10.53 -11.69 36.35
N LEU A 59 -9.41 -11.17 35.78
CA LEU A 59 -9.25 -10.99 34.35
C LEU A 59 -9.43 -12.31 33.58
N THR A 60 -8.99 -13.42 34.19
CA THR A 60 -9.14 -14.76 33.62
C THR A 60 -10.60 -15.17 33.52
N ASP A 61 -11.36 -14.88 34.56
CA ASP A 61 -12.80 -15.16 34.59
C ASP A 61 -13.55 -14.19 33.68
N ALA A 62 -13.17 -12.91 33.63
CA ALA A 62 -13.73 -11.95 32.71
C ALA A 62 -13.62 -12.40 31.24
N ARG A 63 -12.52 -13.02 30.86
CA ARG A 63 -12.33 -13.60 29.52
C ARG A 63 -13.24 -14.80 29.27
N LYS A 64 -13.54 -15.60 30.29
CA LYS A 64 -14.41 -16.79 30.20
C LYS A 64 -15.90 -16.43 30.22
N TRP A 65 -16.29 -15.35 30.91
CA TRP A 65 -17.69 -14.97 31.18
C TRP A 65 -18.38 -14.28 30.01
N LEU A 66 -17.67 -13.98 28.95
CA LEU A 66 -18.21 -13.35 27.74
C LEU A 66 -18.95 -14.31 26.81
N THR A 67 -19.72 -15.21 27.39
CA THR A 67 -20.68 -15.98 26.61
C THR A 67 -21.87 -15.09 26.19
N ALA A 68 -22.41 -15.37 25.03
CA ALA A 68 -23.31 -14.57 24.20
C ALA A 68 -24.60 -14.00 24.85
N GLY A 69 -24.77 -14.03 26.15
CA GLY A 69 -25.98 -13.54 26.84
C GLY A 69 -25.75 -12.43 27.86
N GLN A 70 -24.52 -12.01 28.12
CA GLN A 70 -24.20 -11.10 29.24
C GLN A 70 -23.53 -9.79 28.84
N LEU A 71 -23.71 -9.35 27.61
CA LEU A 71 -23.26 -8.04 27.15
C LEU A 71 -24.25 -6.98 27.60
N GLU A 72 -24.09 -6.46 28.83
CA GLU A 72 -24.86 -5.31 29.28
C GLU A 72 -24.44 -4.04 28.56
N GLU A 73 -25.40 -3.19 28.28
CA GLU A 73 -25.19 -1.84 27.73
C GLU A 73 -24.35 -1.00 28.70
N PHE A 74 -23.40 -0.22 28.21
CA PHE A 74 -22.67 0.75 29.02
C PHE A 74 -22.54 2.10 28.31
N HIS A 75 -22.45 3.16 29.10
CA HIS A 75 -22.21 4.49 28.58
C HIS A 75 -20.82 4.61 28.01
N TRP A 76 -20.75 5.03 26.76
CA TRP A 76 -19.51 5.20 26.04
C TRP A 76 -19.53 6.51 25.25
N SER A 77 -18.49 7.33 25.44
CA SER A 77 -18.37 8.59 24.71
C SER A 77 -17.56 8.35 23.43
N VAL A 78 -18.16 8.64 22.29
CA VAL A 78 -17.48 8.61 20.98
C VAL A 78 -16.85 9.96 20.62
N GLU A 79 -17.03 10.99 21.46
CA GLU A 79 -16.54 12.35 21.18
C GLU A 79 -15.04 12.42 20.96
N GLN A 80 -14.27 11.63 21.76
CA GLN A 80 -12.82 11.55 21.58
C GLN A 80 -12.43 10.96 20.21
N TYR A 81 -13.17 9.96 19.75
CA TYR A 81 -12.91 9.34 18.43
C TYR A 81 -13.27 10.27 17.28
N ILE A 82 -14.37 11.05 17.40
CA ILE A 82 -14.71 12.07 16.43
C ILE A 82 -13.60 13.10 16.31
N LYS A 83 -13.12 13.64 17.46
CA LYS A 83 -12.04 14.62 17.47
C LYS A 83 -10.74 14.10 16.86
N ILE A 84 -10.35 12.86 17.17
CA ILE A 84 -9.17 12.23 16.59
C ILE A 84 -9.36 12.03 15.08
N GLY A 85 -10.54 11.57 14.65
CA GLY A 85 -10.87 11.37 13.25
C GLY A 85 -10.82 12.67 12.43
N GLU A 86 -11.37 13.75 12.95
CA GLU A 86 -11.28 15.08 12.33
C GLU A 86 -9.84 15.57 12.21
N GLN A 87 -9.04 15.41 13.27
CA GLN A 87 -7.63 15.82 13.28
C GLN A 87 -6.77 15.01 12.31
N ALA A 88 -7.10 13.74 12.10
CA ALA A 88 -6.38 12.85 11.19
C ALA A 88 -6.89 12.90 9.73
N GLY A 89 -7.92 13.69 9.43
CA GLY A 89 -8.49 13.81 8.09
C GLY A 89 -9.11 12.49 7.57
N LEU A 90 -9.71 11.70 8.45
CA LEU A 90 -10.26 10.39 8.12
C LEU A 90 -11.48 10.46 7.20
N ASP A 91 -11.82 9.30 6.61
CA ASP A 91 -12.94 9.11 5.70
C ASP A 91 -14.26 9.70 6.25
N ALA A 92 -14.92 10.56 5.47
CA ALA A 92 -16.18 11.21 5.82
C ALA A 92 -17.30 10.20 6.16
N ALA A 93 -17.30 9.01 5.54
CA ALA A 93 -18.27 7.96 5.84
C ALA A 93 -18.06 7.39 7.25
N TRP A 94 -16.81 7.30 7.70
CA TRP A 94 -16.47 6.87 9.05
C TRP A 94 -16.83 7.94 10.09
N LEU A 95 -16.46 9.22 9.84
CA LEU A 95 -16.85 10.34 10.70
C LEU A 95 -18.39 10.40 10.90
N LYS A 96 -19.16 10.25 9.83
CA LYS A 96 -20.62 10.18 9.90
C LYS A 96 -21.13 9.00 10.74
N LYS A 97 -20.46 7.85 10.70
CA LYS A 97 -20.80 6.72 11.58
C LYS A 97 -20.54 7.04 13.06
N LEU A 98 -19.41 7.71 13.37
CA LEU A 98 -19.09 8.15 14.72
C LEU A 98 -20.12 9.17 15.25
N GLU A 99 -20.49 10.16 14.44
CA GLU A 99 -21.53 11.14 14.78
C GLU A 99 -22.88 10.46 15.06
N ASN A 100 -23.28 9.50 14.22
CA ASN A 100 -24.51 8.73 14.45
C ASN A 100 -24.44 7.87 15.71
N ALA A 101 -23.26 7.33 16.04
CA ALA A 101 -23.05 6.57 17.27
C ALA A 101 -23.12 7.47 18.52
N SER A 102 -22.65 8.72 18.45
CA SER A 102 -22.71 9.68 19.56
C SER A 102 -24.14 10.04 19.97
N THR A 103 -25.09 9.94 19.05
CA THR A 103 -26.52 10.20 19.32
C THR A 103 -27.24 9.05 20.02
N ARG A 104 -26.62 7.87 20.11
CA ARG A 104 -27.15 6.70 20.80
C ARG A 104 -26.78 6.73 22.27
N PHE A 105 -27.75 6.73 23.15
CA PHE A 105 -27.53 6.71 24.60
C PHE A 105 -26.92 5.39 25.11
N HIS A 106 -27.16 4.30 24.40
CA HIS A 106 -26.67 2.96 24.74
C HIS A 106 -26.08 2.28 23.50
N ILE A 107 -24.80 1.98 23.57
CA ILE A 107 -24.07 1.17 22.59
C ILE A 107 -23.73 -0.16 23.28
N SER A 108 -23.95 -1.27 22.60
CA SER A 108 -23.52 -2.57 23.14
C SER A 108 -21.98 -2.58 23.33
N ARG A 109 -21.50 -3.34 24.31
CA ARG A 109 -20.06 -3.45 24.58
C ARG A 109 -19.27 -3.90 23.36
N LEU A 110 -19.82 -4.84 22.61
CA LEU A 110 -19.20 -5.33 21.39
C LEU A 110 -19.11 -4.23 20.34
N GLU A 111 -20.17 -3.46 20.14
CA GLU A 111 -20.16 -2.31 19.20
C GLU A 111 -19.13 -1.25 19.63
N ALA A 112 -18.99 -0.98 20.93
CA ALA A 112 -18.00 -0.04 21.45
C ALA A 112 -16.57 -0.49 21.15
N VAL A 113 -16.26 -1.76 21.38
CA VAL A 113 -14.93 -2.33 21.07
C VAL A 113 -14.71 -2.36 19.56
N GLN A 114 -15.71 -2.74 18.77
CA GLN A 114 -15.62 -2.73 17.31
C GLN A 114 -15.37 -1.32 16.77
N THR A 115 -16.03 -0.30 17.34
CA THR A 115 -15.83 1.09 16.94
C THR A 115 -14.42 1.58 17.28
N GLY A 116 -13.89 1.25 18.46
CA GLY A 116 -12.52 1.57 18.84
C GLY A 116 -11.48 0.91 17.92
N ILE A 117 -11.68 -0.37 17.61
CA ILE A 117 -10.82 -1.10 16.67
C ILE A 117 -10.89 -0.48 15.28
N GLN A 118 -12.09 -0.19 14.79
CA GLN A 118 -12.25 0.41 13.47
C GLN A 118 -11.55 1.77 13.40
N GLN A 119 -11.63 2.59 14.46
CA GLN A 119 -10.90 3.86 14.53
C GLN A 119 -9.38 3.68 14.36
N GLN A 120 -8.78 2.67 15.01
CA GLN A 120 -7.34 2.38 14.85
C GLN A 120 -7.01 1.95 13.41
N LEU A 121 -7.88 1.18 12.78
CA LEU A 121 -7.70 0.77 11.39
C LEU A 121 -7.89 1.92 10.39
N GLU A 122 -8.82 2.85 10.65
CA GLU A 122 -8.97 4.07 9.82
C GLU A 122 -7.68 4.91 9.87
N LEU A 123 -7.10 5.11 11.06
CA LEU A 123 -5.83 5.83 11.23
C LEU A 123 -4.68 5.12 10.51
N LEU A 124 -4.59 3.80 10.66
CA LEU A 124 -3.58 2.99 9.98
C LEU A 124 -3.63 3.20 8.47
N TYR A 125 -4.81 3.07 7.87
CA TYR A 125 -4.95 3.17 6.41
C TYR A 125 -4.84 4.60 5.88
N GLY A 126 -5.21 5.61 6.65
CA GLY A 126 -4.90 7.01 6.35
C GLY A 126 -3.40 7.21 6.20
N ASN A 127 -2.63 6.80 7.22
CA ASN A 127 -1.17 6.89 7.19
C ASN A 127 -0.54 6.05 6.06
N GLN A 128 -1.09 4.87 5.77
CA GLN A 128 -0.63 4.02 4.66
C GLN A 128 -0.82 4.71 3.30
N VAL A 129 -1.97 5.31 3.06
CA VAL A 129 -2.25 6.03 1.81
C VAL A 129 -1.28 7.19 1.65
N ASP A 130 -1.06 7.98 2.69
CA ASP A 130 -0.14 9.12 2.66
C ASP A 130 1.31 8.70 2.42
N SER A 131 1.77 7.64 3.10
CA SER A 131 3.13 7.09 2.93
C SER A 131 3.33 6.55 1.52
N LEU A 132 2.36 5.83 0.98
CA LEU A 132 2.44 5.29 -0.38
C LEU A 132 2.36 6.41 -1.43
N ASP A 133 1.52 7.41 -1.23
CA ASP A 133 1.43 8.58 -2.12
C ASP A 133 2.76 9.34 -2.18
N ALA A 134 3.39 9.57 -1.03
CA ALA A 134 4.69 10.23 -0.95
C ALA A 134 5.79 9.40 -1.65
N LEU A 135 5.82 8.08 -1.42
CA LEU A 135 6.75 7.18 -2.11
C LEU A 135 6.56 7.23 -3.61
N LEU A 136 5.33 7.06 -4.11
CA LEU A 136 5.05 6.99 -5.54
C LEU A 136 5.35 8.33 -6.25
N LYS A 137 5.10 9.47 -5.61
CA LYS A 137 5.54 10.77 -6.11
C LYS A 137 7.06 10.82 -6.29
N LYS A 138 7.80 10.31 -5.32
CA LYS A 138 9.25 10.25 -5.36
C LYS A 138 9.74 9.28 -6.45
N VAL A 139 9.17 8.08 -6.53
CA VAL A 139 9.51 7.07 -7.54
C VAL A 139 9.28 7.60 -8.95
N VAL A 140 8.13 8.24 -9.21
CA VAL A 140 7.84 8.82 -10.53
C VAL A 140 8.79 9.97 -10.86
N GLY A 141 9.06 10.87 -9.91
CA GLY A 141 9.98 11.99 -10.10
C GLY A 141 11.41 11.54 -10.35
N ASN A 142 11.92 10.64 -9.50
CA ASN A 142 13.27 10.08 -9.62
C ASN A 142 13.42 9.19 -10.86
N GLY A 143 12.44 8.33 -11.11
CA GLY A 143 12.43 7.43 -12.28
C GLY A 143 12.55 8.21 -13.59
N TYR A 144 11.78 9.29 -13.74
CA TYR A 144 11.88 10.18 -14.91
C TYR A 144 13.28 10.82 -15.01
N THR A 145 13.75 11.46 -13.94
CA THR A 145 15.01 12.22 -13.94
C THR A 145 16.23 11.32 -14.16
N HIS A 146 16.27 10.18 -13.47
CA HIS A 146 17.36 9.22 -13.60
C HIS A 146 17.37 8.56 -14.98
N THR A 147 16.19 8.19 -15.51
CA THR A 147 16.08 7.69 -16.90
C THR A 147 16.62 8.69 -17.89
N ALA A 148 16.24 9.96 -17.79
CA ALA A 148 16.72 11.03 -18.63
C ALA A 148 18.25 11.18 -18.56
N PHE A 149 18.80 11.16 -17.33
CA PHE A 149 20.24 11.26 -17.12
C PHE A 149 21.00 10.08 -17.77
N GLU A 150 20.55 8.85 -17.54
CA GLU A 150 21.25 7.66 -18.08
C GLU A 150 21.15 7.58 -19.61
N VAL A 151 20.01 7.93 -20.20
CA VAL A 151 19.86 7.96 -21.67
C VAL A 151 20.80 9.00 -22.27
N GLN A 152 20.77 10.24 -21.78
CA GLN A 152 21.60 11.33 -22.26
C GLN A 152 23.10 10.99 -22.13
N LYS A 153 23.51 10.46 -20.98
CA LYS A 153 24.88 10.03 -20.72
C LYS A 153 25.31 8.90 -21.64
N GLY A 154 24.45 7.93 -21.89
CA GLY A 154 24.76 6.76 -22.73
C GLY A 154 24.86 7.11 -24.21
N VAL A 155 24.03 8.03 -24.70
CA VAL A 155 24.00 8.52 -26.08
C VAL A 155 25.07 9.61 -26.29
N GLY A 156 25.46 10.34 -25.24
CA GLY A 156 26.41 11.46 -25.32
C GLY A 156 25.80 12.73 -25.87
N LEU A 157 24.47 12.87 -25.82
CA LEU A 157 23.72 14.03 -26.23
C LEU A 157 22.92 14.58 -25.06
N GLY A 158 22.84 15.91 -24.94
CA GLY A 158 21.97 16.57 -23.97
C GLY A 158 20.68 17.03 -24.61
N TRP A 159 19.55 16.70 -24.00
CA TRP A 159 18.23 17.24 -24.33
C TRP A 159 17.82 18.23 -23.25
N ASP A 160 17.17 19.31 -23.66
CA ASP A 160 16.56 20.26 -22.74
C ASP A 160 15.21 19.68 -22.27
N ILE A 161 15.21 19.01 -21.12
CA ILE A 161 14.02 18.41 -20.52
C ILE A 161 13.63 19.18 -19.26
N THR A 162 12.36 19.57 -19.18
CA THR A 162 11.83 20.37 -18.06
C THR A 162 11.42 19.52 -16.85
N GLY A 163 11.52 18.19 -16.92
CA GLY A 163 11.05 17.31 -15.88
C GLY A 163 9.53 17.19 -15.78
N LEU A 164 9.06 16.45 -14.79
CA LEU A 164 7.64 16.31 -14.51
C LEU A 164 7.16 17.43 -13.59
N ASN A 165 6.21 18.24 -14.06
CA ASN A 165 5.55 19.21 -13.18
C ASN A 165 4.52 18.52 -12.27
N GLN A 166 4.15 19.20 -11.17
CA GLN A 166 3.24 18.66 -10.15
C GLN A 166 1.90 18.19 -10.72
N LYS A 167 1.33 18.93 -11.69
CA LYS A 167 0.06 18.57 -12.32
C LYS A 167 0.16 17.28 -13.13
N LYS A 168 1.25 17.10 -13.89
CA LYS A 168 1.48 15.88 -14.67
C LYS A 168 1.70 14.68 -13.72
N LEU A 169 2.46 14.87 -12.63
CA LEU A 169 2.69 13.88 -11.58
C LEU A 169 1.36 13.39 -10.98
N GLU A 170 0.51 14.28 -10.51
CA GLU A 170 -0.80 13.94 -9.96
C GLU A 170 -1.70 13.24 -10.99
N THR A 171 -1.65 13.67 -12.26
CA THR A 171 -2.39 13.02 -13.34
C THR A 171 -1.94 11.58 -13.53
N LEU A 172 -0.64 11.31 -13.50
CA LEU A 172 -0.10 9.95 -13.63
C LEU A 172 -0.51 9.06 -12.46
N LEU A 173 -0.39 9.57 -11.23
CA LEU A 173 -0.73 8.84 -10.01
C LEU A 173 -2.24 8.56 -9.86
N SER A 174 -3.08 9.37 -10.50
CA SER A 174 -4.54 9.21 -10.44
C SER A 174 -5.10 8.26 -11.50
N LYS A 175 -4.27 7.68 -12.37
CA LYS A 175 -4.74 6.74 -13.40
C LYS A 175 -4.91 5.34 -12.83
N PRO A 176 -6.11 4.72 -13.00
CA PRO A 176 -6.26 3.30 -12.81
C PRO A 176 -5.41 2.54 -13.84
N TRP A 177 -4.75 1.48 -13.42
CA TRP A 177 -3.91 0.69 -14.33
C TRP A 177 -4.26 -0.80 -14.35
N THR A 178 -5.00 -1.26 -13.37
CA THR A 178 -5.49 -2.64 -13.32
C THR A 178 -6.84 -2.77 -14.00
N THR A 179 -7.17 -3.98 -14.44
CA THR A 179 -8.43 -4.31 -15.15
C THR A 179 -9.69 -4.00 -14.33
N ASP A 180 -9.55 -3.84 -13.02
CA ASP A 180 -10.65 -3.46 -12.11
C ASP A 180 -10.96 -1.95 -12.11
N GLY A 181 -10.21 -1.15 -12.86
CA GLY A 181 -10.39 0.29 -12.99
C GLY A 181 -10.08 1.10 -11.71
N ARG A 182 -9.32 0.54 -10.77
CA ARG A 182 -9.02 1.15 -9.47
C ARG A 182 -7.62 1.76 -9.42
N THR A 183 -7.52 2.88 -8.69
CA THR A 183 -6.23 3.47 -8.34
C THR A 183 -5.60 2.72 -7.15
N PHE A 184 -4.32 2.99 -6.86
CA PHE A 184 -3.68 2.43 -5.65
C PHE A 184 -4.39 2.91 -4.36
N ARG A 185 -4.92 4.14 -4.33
CA ARG A 185 -5.71 4.66 -3.21
C ARG A 185 -6.97 3.85 -3.00
N ASP A 186 -7.70 3.55 -4.08
CA ASP A 186 -8.91 2.71 -4.01
C ASP A 186 -8.59 1.30 -3.48
N ARG A 187 -7.45 0.72 -3.90
CA ARG A 187 -7.01 -0.58 -3.41
C ARG A 187 -6.63 -0.57 -1.93
N CYS A 188 -5.99 0.50 -1.46
CA CYS A 188 -5.75 0.67 -0.02
C CYS A 188 -7.07 0.65 0.75
N TRP A 189 -8.06 1.44 0.32
CA TRP A 189 -9.36 1.51 1.01
C TRP A 189 -10.17 0.21 0.94
N LEU A 190 -10.04 -0.56 -0.12
CA LEU A 190 -10.65 -1.90 -0.20
C LEU A 190 -9.99 -2.88 0.77
N ASN A 191 -8.67 -2.93 0.80
CA ASN A 191 -7.92 -3.75 1.74
C ASN A 191 -8.29 -3.41 3.20
N LYS A 192 -8.55 -2.11 3.49
CA LYS A 192 -9.09 -1.67 4.78
C LYS A 192 -10.43 -2.35 5.09
N ASN A 193 -11.39 -2.29 4.17
CA ASN A 193 -12.71 -2.84 4.41
C ASN A 193 -12.66 -4.36 4.66
N ASP A 194 -11.82 -5.08 3.92
CA ASP A 194 -11.60 -6.51 4.10
C ASP A 194 -10.94 -6.79 5.46
N LEU A 195 -9.97 -5.98 5.87
CA LEU A 195 -9.31 -6.10 7.17
C LEU A 195 -10.29 -5.79 8.32
N VAL A 196 -11.06 -4.72 8.23
CA VAL A 196 -12.09 -4.38 9.22
C VAL A 196 -13.09 -5.53 9.39
N GLY A 197 -13.57 -6.10 8.28
CA GLY A 197 -14.46 -7.26 8.31
C GLY A 197 -13.82 -8.49 8.96
N SER A 198 -12.58 -8.78 8.60
CA SER A 198 -11.81 -9.91 9.14
C SER A 198 -11.54 -9.75 10.64
N VAL A 199 -11.10 -8.57 11.08
CA VAL A 199 -10.83 -8.28 12.50
C VAL A 199 -12.12 -8.30 13.31
N SER A 200 -13.22 -7.73 12.82
CA SER A 200 -14.53 -7.75 13.48
C SER A 200 -15.05 -9.19 13.67
N LYS A 201 -14.88 -10.04 12.66
CA LYS A 201 -15.22 -11.47 12.75
C LYS A 201 -14.34 -12.19 13.76
N SER A 202 -13.03 -11.98 13.72
CA SER A 202 -12.07 -12.57 14.66
C SER A 202 -12.33 -12.11 16.09
N LEU A 203 -12.69 -10.83 16.28
CA LEU A 203 -13.07 -10.28 17.56
C LEU A 203 -14.31 -10.99 18.12
N THR A 204 -15.40 -11.04 17.36
CA THR A 204 -16.65 -11.68 17.80
C THR A 204 -16.42 -13.15 18.18
N GLN A 205 -15.73 -13.92 17.33
CA GLN A 205 -15.42 -15.31 17.58
C GLN A 205 -14.42 -15.50 18.74
N GLY A 206 -13.44 -14.63 18.85
CA GLY A 206 -12.43 -14.65 19.90
C GLY A 206 -13.01 -14.33 21.27
N LEU A 207 -13.89 -13.34 21.36
CA LEU A 207 -14.61 -13.02 22.59
C LEU A 207 -15.49 -14.18 23.05
N LEU A 208 -16.21 -14.82 22.14
CA LEU A 208 -17.04 -16.01 22.46
C LEU A 208 -16.20 -17.21 22.94
N ARG A 209 -14.95 -17.35 22.49
CA ARG A 209 -14.03 -18.43 22.89
C ARG A 209 -13.14 -18.10 24.07
N GLY A 210 -13.10 -16.81 24.49
CA GLY A 210 -12.15 -16.32 25.49
C GLY A 210 -10.71 -16.27 25.00
N ASP A 211 -10.51 -16.07 23.68
CA ASP A 211 -9.19 -15.94 23.07
C ASP A 211 -8.44 -14.71 23.60
N SER A 212 -7.11 -14.76 23.60
CA SER A 212 -6.28 -13.62 24.00
C SER A 212 -6.35 -12.49 22.96
N PRO A 213 -6.17 -11.21 23.37
CA PRO A 213 -6.12 -10.09 22.43
C PRO A 213 -5.12 -10.28 21.28
N ALA A 214 -3.93 -10.82 21.57
CA ALA A 214 -2.91 -11.11 20.58
C ALA A 214 -3.40 -12.08 19.50
N LYS A 215 -4.18 -13.12 19.87
CA LYS A 215 -4.76 -14.08 18.93
C LYS A 215 -5.86 -13.44 18.07
N ILE A 216 -6.67 -12.57 18.66
CA ILE A 216 -7.75 -11.86 17.95
C ILE A 216 -7.17 -10.93 16.87
N THR A 217 -6.01 -10.31 17.11
CA THR A 217 -5.39 -9.32 16.23
C THR A 217 -4.43 -9.89 15.19
N THR A 218 -4.29 -11.22 15.07
CA THR A 218 -3.36 -11.85 14.10
C THR A 218 -3.67 -11.52 12.63
N ALA A 219 -4.90 -11.07 12.31
CA ALA A 219 -5.28 -10.66 10.96
C ALA A 219 -4.68 -9.30 10.55
N ILE A 220 -4.16 -8.51 11.50
CA ILE A 220 -3.55 -7.20 11.24
C ILE A 220 -2.11 -7.42 10.78
N GLN A 221 -1.87 -7.44 9.47
CA GLN A 221 -0.55 -7.64 8.86
C GLN A 221 -0.35 -6.68 7.70
N ALA A 222 0.91 -6.28 7.44
CA ALA A 222 1.29 -5.44 6.32
C ALA A 222 1.00 -6.12 4.96
N GLY A 223 0.45 -5.36 4.02
CA GLY A 223 0.05 -5.86 2.70
C GLY A 223 1.16 -5.78 1.65
N ARG A 224 1.02 -6.55 0.55
CA ARG A 224 1.99 -6.67 -0.56
C ARG A 224 1.88 -5.57 -1.63
N LEU A 225 1.13 -4.49 -1.36
CA LEU A 225 0.78 -3.51 -2.38
C LEU A 225 1.98 -2.68 -2.87
N VAL A 226 2.89 -2.32 -1.95
CA VAL A 226 3.94 -1.32 -2.19
C VAL A 226 4.86 -1.68 -3.36
N ASN A 227 5.40 -2.91 -3.39
CA ASN A 227 6.33 -3.31 -4.46
C ASN A 227 5.70 -3.27 -5.85
N THR A 228 4.46 -3.76 -5.96
CA THR A 228 3.75 -3.81 -7.25
C THR A 228 3.47 -2.41 -7.78
N GLU A 229 3.03 -1.49 -6.93
CA GLU A 229 2.80 -0.10 -7.30
C GLU A 229 4.11 0.62 -7.65
N THR A 230 5.20 0.35 -6.91
CA THR A 230 6.53 0.93 -7.19
C THR A 230 7.02 0.55 -8.59
N THR A 231 7.01 -0.74 -8.95
CA THR A 231 7.41 -1.18 -10.31
C THR A 231 6.53 -0.56 -11.38
N TYR A 232 5.20 -0.52 -11.16
CA TYR A 232 4.29 0.09 -12.12
C TYR A 232 4.58 1.56 -12.35
N PHE A 233 4.68 2.35 -11.28
CA PHE A 233 4.87 3.80 -11.39
C PHE A 233 6.29 4.17 -11.84
N ASN A 234 7.30 3.35 -11.56
CA ASN A 234 8.63 3.50 -12.15
C ASN A 234 8.58 3.29 -13.67
N ALA A 235 7.87 2.25 -14.14
CA ALA A 235 7.67 2.01 -15.57
C ALA A 235 6.88 3.14 -16.25
N VAL A 236 5.88 3.73 -15.57
CA VAL A 236 5.16 4.92 -16.07
C VAL A 236 6.09 6.11 -16.23
N ALA A 237 6.94 6.38 -15.24
CA ALA A 237 7.93 7.47 -15.28
C ALA A 237 8.93 7.28 -16.43
N THR A 238 9.44 6.08 -16.57
CA THR A 238 10.35 5.68 -17.66
C THR A 238 9.70 5.86 -19.03
N LYS A 239 8.43 5.44 -19.19
CA LYS A 239 7.68 5.67 -20.43
C LYS A 239 7.59 7.14 -20.81
N GLU A 240 7.23 8.01 -19.87
CA GLU A 240 7.10 9.44 -20.12
C GLU A 240 8.46 10.06 -20.50
N CYS A 241 9.53 9.63 -19.83
CA CYS A 241 10.88 10.06 -20.16
C CYS A 241 11.32 9.60 -21.56
N TYR A 242 11.07 8.33 -21.93
CA TYR A 242 11.40 7.80 -23.25
C TYR A 242 10.69 8.55 -24.36
N LYS A 243 9.43 8.97 -24.15
CA LYS A 243 8.73 9.83 -25.13
C LYS A 243 9.37 11.19 -25.29
N ASP A 244 9.80 11.83 -24.19
CA ASP A 244 10.43 13.14 -24.20
C ASP A 244 11.87 13.10 -24.79
N LEU A 245 12.47 11.90 -24.88
CA LEU A 245 13.80 11.66 -25.44
C LEU A 245 13.76 10.96 -26.82
N ASP A 246 12.60 10.83 -27.43
CA ASP A 246 12.39 10.19 -28.73
C ASP A 246 12.98 8.75 -28.83
N VAL A 247 12.90 7.99 -27.73
CA VAL A 247 13.28 6.57 -27.73
C VAL A 247 12.24 5.76 -28.47
N GLU A 248 12.63 5.10 -29.53
CA GLU A 248 11.70 4.34 -30.42
C GLU A 248 11.47 2.91 -29.98
N MET A 249 12.52 2.24 -29.45
CA MET A 249 12.51 0.82 -29.08
C MET A 249 13.02 0.60 -27.66
N VAL A 250 12.43 -0.36 -26.98
CA VAL A 250 12.81 -0.73 -25.60
C VAL A 250 12.97 -2.24 -25.47
N GLU A 251 13.91 -2.65 -24.65
CA GLU A 251 14.12 -4.05 -24.26
C GLU A 251 13.53 -4.29 -22.86
N ILE A 252 12.81 -5.37 -22.69
CA ILE A 252 12.32 -5.84 -21.39
C ILE A 252 13.47 -6.51 -20.65
N ILE A 253 13.65 -6.13 -19.39
CA ILE A 253 14.71 -6.66 -18.53
C ILE A 253 14.06 -7.22 -17.28
N GLU A 254 14.28 -8.51 -17.03
CA GLU A 254 13.80 -9.19 -15.84
C GLU A 254 14.97 -9.53 -14.91
N THR A 255 14.70 -9.50 -13.60
CA THR A 255 15.66 -10.00 -12.61
C THR A 255 15.62 -11.53 -12.62
N LEU A 256 16.65 -12.15 -13.19
CA LEU A 256 16.73 -13.60 -13.34
C LEU A 256 17.40 -14.23 -12.11
N ASP A 257 16.56 -14.77 -11.21
CA ASP A 257 17.00 -15.48 -10.01
C ASP A 257 16.03 -16.63 -9.65
N SER A 258 16.20 -17.24 -8.47
CA SER A 258 15.34 -18.34 -8.00
C SER A 258 13.85 -17.95 -7.79
N HIS A 259 13.52 -16.67 -7.81
CA HIS A 259 12.16 -16.14 -7.67
C HIS A 259 11.54 -15.72 -9.01
N THR A 260 12.27 -15.84 -10.09
CA THR A 260 11.78 -15.47 -11.43
C THR A 260 10.69 -16.45 -11.88
N CYS A 261 9.51 -15.94 -12.17
CA CYS A 261 8.43 -16.76 -12.69
C CYS A 261 8.62 -17.05 -14.20
N SER A 262 7.90 -18.06 -14.73
CA SER A 262 7.98 -18.45 -16.15
C SER A 262 7.54 -17.34 -17.11
N ILE A 263 6.62 -16.45 -16.69
CA ILE A 263 6.17 -15.30 -17.50
C ILE A 263 7.32 -14.32 -17.69
N CYS A 264 7.91 -13.86 -16.57
CA CYS A 264 9.02 -12.92 -16.59
C CYS A 264 10.23 -13.48 -17.33
N GLY A 265 10.66 -14.71 -17.00
CA GLY A 265 11.78 -15.35 -17.70
C GLY A 265 11.56 -15.55 -19.21
N GLY A 266 10.31 -15.71 -19.64
CA GLY A 266 9.97 -15.83 -21.08
C GLY A 266 9.89 -14.49 -21.82
N LEU A 267 9.87 -13.37 -21.10
CA LEU A 267 9.81 -12.02 -21.69
C LEU A 267 11.14 -11.27 -21.61
N ASP A 268 12.10 -11.77 -20.83
CA ASP A 268 13.44 -11.17 -20.74
C ASP A 268 14.12 -11.09 -22.10
N GLY A 269 14.70 -9.93 -22.41
CA GLY A 269 15.37 -9.64 -23.68
C GLY A 269 14.44 -9.36 -24.85
N LYS A 270 13.12 -9.36 -24.66
CA LYS A 270 12.17 -9.01 -25.73
C LYS A 270 12.22 -7.52 -26.01
N VAL A 271 12.39 -7.17 -27.29
CA VAL A 271 12.38 -5.78 -27.76
C VAL A 271 11.02 -5.42 -28.34
N ILE A 272 10.47 -4.30 -27.93
CA ILE A 272 9.18 -3.77 -28.38
C ILE A 272 9.27 -2.29 -28.75
N PRO A 273 8.43 -1.78 -29.67
CA PRO A 273 8.37 -0.35 -29.94
C PRO A 273 7.70 0.41 -28.78
N ILE A 274 8.12 1.67 -28.56
CA ILE A 274 7.55 2.53 -27.49
C ILE A 274 6.03 2.71 -27.65
N SER A 275 5.51 2.63 -28.87
CA SER A 275 4.06 2.69 -29.13
C SER A 275 3.28 1.56 -28.47
N GLN A 276 3.93 0.43 -28.18
CA GLN A 276 3.35 -0.72 -27.50
C GLN A 276 3.71 -0.75 -26.00
N TYR A 277 4.41 0.24 -25.49
CA TYR A 277 4.82 0.29 -24.08
C TYR A 277 3.62 0.55 -23.17
N GLU A 278 3.11 -0.48 -22.55
CA GLU A 278 1.98 -0.41 -21.61
C GLU A 278 2.33 -1.12 -20.30
N PRO A 279 2.65 -0.33 -19.22
CA PRO A 279 2.96 -0.90 -17.92
C PRO A 279 1.83 -1.80 -17.40
N GLY A 280 2.19 -2.97 -16.91
CA GLY A 280 1.23 -3.96 -16.43
C GLY A 280 0.64 -4.88 -17.52
N VAL A 281 0.94 -4.62 -18.80
CA VAL A 281 0.42 -5.39 -19.96
C VAL A 281 1.55 -5.90 -20.83
N THR A 282 2.31 -4.99 -21.45
CA THR A 282 3.40 -5.34 -22.38
C THR A 282 4.78 -5.17 -21.77
N VAL A 283 4.88 -4.42 -20.69
CA VAL A 283 6.08 -4.25 -19.87
C VAL A 283 5.77 -4.43 -18.40
N PRO A 284 6.78 -4.70 -17.54
CA PRO A 284 6.56 -4.89 -16.08
C PRO A 284 5.73 -3.78 -15.41
N PRO A 285 4.99 -4.11 -14.33
CA PRO A 285 4.91 -5.40 -13.65
C PRO A 285 3.88 -6.36 -14.28
N PHE A 286 4.25 -7.62 -14.53
CA PHE A 286 3.32 -8.62 -15.08
C PHE A 286 2.51 -9.37 -14.01
N HIS A 287 2.93 -9.27 -12.74
CA HIS A 287 2.29 -9.91 -11.58
C HIS A 287 2.68 -9.16 -10.28
N PRO A 288 2.01 -9.42 -9.15
CA PRO A 288 2.42 -8.86 -7.85
C PRO A 288 3.89 -9.19 -7.52
N ASN A 289 4.61 -8.19 -6.98
CA ASN A 289 6.05 -8.25 -6.67
C ASN A 289 6.95 -8.54 -7.90
N CYS A 290 6.54 -8.20 -9.10
CA CYS A 290 7.41 -8.20 -10.27
C CYS A 290 8.56 -7.21 -10.07
N ARG A 291 9.79 -7.60 -10.50
CA ARG A 291 11.03 -6.80 -10.37
C ARG A 291 11.65 -6.52 -11.74
N GLY A 292 10.84 -6.59 -12.78
CA GLY A 292 11.29 -6.30 -14.13
C GLY A 292 11.27 -4.79 -14.42
N THR A 293 12.08 -4.40 -15.38
CA THR A 293 12.18 -3.02 -15.89
C THR A 293 12.35 -3.01 -17.41
N THR A 294 12.64 -1.87 -17.99
CA THR A 294 12.96 -1.72 -19.42
C THR A 294 14.21 -0.88 -19.61
N ALA A 295 14.98 -1.14 -20.66
CA ALA A 295 16.05 -0.28 -21.14
C ALA A 295 15.81 0.19 -22.58
N PRO A 296 16.37 1.34 -22.99
CA PRO A 296 16.30 1.76 -24.39
C PRO A 296 17.10 0.79 -25.27
N ALA A 297 16.47 0.25 -26.32
CA ALA A 297 17.12 -0.57 -27.32
C ALA A 297 17.73 0.31 -28.42
N ILE A 298 18.84 0.99 -28.12
CA ILE A 298 19.52 1.93 -29.03
C ILE A 298 20.67 1.19 -29.76
N ASP A 299 20.40 0.03 -30.33
CA ASP A 299 21.36 -0.68 -31.18
C ASP A 299 21.15 -0.24 -32.63
N PRO A 300 22.22 0.02 -33.41
CA PRO A 300 22.11 0.36 -34.84
C PRO A 300 21.31 -0.62 -35.69
N LYS A 301 21.12 -1.86 -35.26
CA LYS A 301 20.25 -2.84 -35.94
C LYS A 301 18.76 -2.58 -35.75
N TYR A 302 18.37 -1.69 -34.84
CA TYR A 302 16.96 -1.31 -34.54
C TYR A 302 16.66 0.16 -34.96
N ALA A 303 17.66 0.88 -35.51
CA ALA A 303 17.54 2.24 -36.02
C ALA A 303 17.11 2.28 -37.48
#